data_91df17963d1ac38ec46e52bc76ececb1
#
_entry.id   91df17963d1ac38ec46e52bc76ececb1
#
_cell.length_a   1.000
_cell.length_b   1.000
_cell.length_c   1.000
_cell.angle_alpha   90.00
_cell.angle_beta   90.00
_cell.angle_gamma   90.00
#
_symmetry.space_group_name_H-M   'P 1'
#
loop_
_entity.id
_entity.type
_entity.pdbx_description
1 polymer ?
#
loop_
_entity_poly.entity_id
_entity_poly.type
_entity_poly.pdbx_seq_one_letter_code
_entity_poly.pdbx_strand_id
1 'polypeptide(L)'
;MTECQSIFVTKHGVPDVLKLKSDSLKEPIIGEVCVKIKYSGINFADIMGRMGLYPTAPKPPYVPGFEIAGIIEKTGEDSTKSLVGRAVVGLSRFHGYSTHTN
;
A
#
# COMPACT_ATOMS: atom_id res chain seq x y z
N MET A 1 -11.51 9.74 -6.03
CA MET A 1 -10.38 9.22 -5.24
C MET A 1 -10.90 8.35 -4.11
N THR A 2 -10.14 7.36 -3.73
CA THR A 2 -10.51 6.48 -2.62
C THR A 2 -9.88 6.99 -1.33
N GLU A 3 -10.71 7.29 -0.34
CA GLU A 3 -10.23 7.66 0.98
C GLU A 3 -9.69 6.42 1.69
N CYS A 4 -8.52 6.52 2.28
CA CYS A 4 -7.89 5.43 3.01
C CYS A 4 -7.09 5.94 4.20
N GLN A 5 -6.58 5.02 5.00
CA GLN A 5 -5.66 5.31 6.08
C GLN A 5 -4.37 4.56 5.81
N SER A 6 -3.25 5.21 6.06
CA SER A 6 -1.94 4.66 5.78
C SER A 6 -0.98 4.92 6.93
N ILE A 7 -0.02 4.01 7.11
CA ILE A 7 1.09 4.21 8.03
C ILE A 7 2.24 4.82 7.24
N PHE A 8 2.67 6.00 7.65
CA PHE A 8 3.76 6.72 6.99
C PHE A 8 5.05 6.59 7.78
N VAL A 9 6.14 6.36 7.06
CA VAL A 9 7.48 6.63 7.56
C VAL A 9 7.69 8.12 7.42
N THR A 10 7.60 8.86 8.52
CA THR A 10 7.66 10.33 8.49
C THR A 10 9.07 10.87 8.34
N LYS A 11 10.03 10.12 8.82
CA LYS A 11 11.49 10.38 8.69
C LYS A 11 12.21 9.06 8.97
N HIS A 12 13.49 8.98 8.66
CA HIS A 12 14.26 7.79 9.01
C HIS A 12 14.43 7.70 10.53
N GLY A 13 14.39 6.49 11.07
CA GLY A 13 14.62 6.29 12.50
C GLY A 13 13.96 5.04 13.07
N VAL A 14 13.75 5.10 14.39
CA VAL A 14 13.14 4.05 15.20
C VAL A 14 11.63 3.94 14.95
N PRO A 15 10.94 2.90 15.45
CA PRO A 15 9.50 2.71 15.16
C PRO A 15 8.60 3.90 15.45
N ASP A 16 9.00 4.79 16.33
CA ASP A 16 8.21 5.99 16.66
C ASP A 16 7.98 6.93 15.46
N VAL A 17 8.78 6.80 14.41
CA VAL A 17 8.60 7.61 13.18
C VAL A 17 7.41 7.17 12.34
N LEU A 18 6.84 6.00 12.64
CA LEU A 18 5.66 5.48 11.96
C LEU A 18 4.42 6.19 12.48
N LYS A 19 3.66 6.82 11.59
CA LYS A 19 2.44 7.57 11.95
C LYS A 19 1.27 7.15 11.08
N LEU A 20 0.12 6.92 11.72
CA LEU A 20 -1.14 6.67 11.03
C LEU A 20 -1.72 8.01 10.58
N LYS A 21 -2.01 8.13 9.30
CA LYS A 21 -2.60 9.34 8.72
C LYS A 21 -3.67 8.99 7.70
N SER A 22 -4.64 9.89 7.54
CA SER A 22 -5.58 9.83 6.42
C SER A 22 -4.82 10.08 5.12
N ASP A 23 -5.23 9.39 4.08
CA ASP A 23 -4.62 9.44 2.77
C ASP A 23 -5.70 9.34 1.69
N SER A 24 -5.36 9.70 0.48
CA SER A 24 -6.23 9.60 -0.68
C SER A 24 -5.53 8.86 -1.79
N LEU A 25 -6.19 7.87 -2.34
CA LEU A 25 -5.67 7.05 -3.42
C LEU A 25 -6.38 7.42 -4.72
N LYS A 26 -5.62 7.62 -5.79
CA LYS A 26 -6.19 7.85 -7.11
C LYS A 26 -7.02 6.64 -7.54
N GLU A 27 -8.02 6.88 -8.37
CA GLU A 27 -8.78 5.77 -8.95
C GLU A 27 -7.85 4.89 -9.80
N PRO A 28 -8.06 3.56 -9.81
CA PRO A 28 -7.24 2.68 -10.63
C PRO A 28 -7.40 3.02 -12.12
N ILE A 29 -6.29 2.99 -12.85
CA ILE A 29 -6.29 3.16 -14.31
C ILE A 29 -6.42 1.80 -14.98
N ILE A 30 -6.52 1.80 -16.32
CA ILE A 30 -6.58 0.56 -17.12
C ILE A 30 -5.38 -0.32 -16.75
N GLY A 31 -5.65 -1.59 -16.46
CA GLY A 31 -4.63 -2.54 -16.02
C GLY A 31 -4.40 -2.59 -14.52
N GLU A 32 -5.06 -1.72 -13.77
CA GLU A 32 -4.96 -1.68 -12.31
C GLU A 32 -6.27 -2.10 -11.64
N VAL A 33 -6.15 -2.54 -10.41
CA VAL A 33 -7.28 -2.77 -9.51
C VAL A 33 -7.00 -2.06 -8.19
N CYS A 34 -8.04 -1.64 -7.50
CA CYS A 34 -7.94 -1.15 -6.13
C CYS A 34 -8.28 -2.29 -5.19
N VAL A 35 -7.36 -2.61 -4.29
CA VAL A 35 -7.54 -3.67 -3.30
C VAL A 35 -7.81 -3.04 -1.94
N LYS A 36 -8.92 -3.47 -1.32
CA LYS A 36 -9.16 -3.20 0.10
C LYS A 36 -8.34 -4.22 0.89
N ILE A 37 -7.30 -3.74 1.56
CA ILE A 37 -6.34 -4.58 2.24
C ILE A 37 -6.92 -5.13 3.54
N LYS A 38 -6.81 -6.43 3.74
CA LYS A 38 -7.17 -7.12 4.97
C LYS A 38 -5.95 -7.45 5.82
N TYR A 39 -4.85 -7.80 5.17
CA TYR A 39 -3.60 -8.17 5.82
C TYR A 39 -2.42 -7.62 5.05
N SER A 40 -1.43 -7.12 5.77
CA SER A 40 -0.16 -6.69 5.20
C SER A 40 0.96 -7.47 5.88
N GLY A 41 1.90 -8.00 5.10
CA GLY A 41 3.09 -8.63 5.64
C GLY A 41 4.11 -7.59 6.06
N ILE A 42 4.88 -7.91 7.08
CA ILE A 42 6.02 -7.08 7.52
C ILE A 42 7.29 -7.80 7.08
N ASN A 43 8.12 -7.11 6.33
CA ASN A 43 9.35 -7.66 5.80
C ASN A 43 10.56 -6.89 6.31
N PHE A 44 11.73 -7.54 6.28
CA PHE A 44 12.97 -6.90 6.70
C PHE A 44 13.26 -5.63 5.89
N ALA A 45 12.93 -5.64 4.60
CA ALA A 45 13.08 -4.46 3.74
C ALA A 45 12.29 -3.25 4.25
N ASP A 46 11.13 -3.45 4.89
CA ASP A 46 10.36 -2.36 5.48
C ASP A 46 11.13 -1.70 6.63
N ILE A 47 11.78 -2.54 7.46
CA ILE A 47 12.58 -2.07 8.58
C ILE A 47 13.80 -1.31 8.07
N MET A 48 14.48 -1.86 7.07
CA MET A 48 15.65 -1.21 6.46
C MET A 48 15.27 0.12 5.82
N GLY A 49 14.12 0.17 5.14
CA GLY A 49 13.60 1.42 4.55
C GLY A 49 13.33 2.47 5.61
N ARG A 50 12.69 2.07 6.71
CA ARG A 50 12.42 2.98 7.84
C ARG A 50 13.71 3.55 8.42
N MET A 51 14.77 2.75 8.48
CA MET A 51 16.08 3.16 9.01
C MET A 51 16.93 3.94 8.02
N GLY A 52 16.48 4.08 6.78
CA GLY A 52 17.24 4.77 5.74
C GLY A 52 18.32 3.94 5.09
N LEU A 53 18.26 2.61 5.23
CA LEU A 53 19.30 1.68 4.76
C LEU A 53 18.88 0.87 3.52
N TYR A 54 17.69 1.13 2.98
CA TYR A 54 17.20 0.43 1.78
C TYR A 54 17.30 1.36 0.57
N PRO A 55 18.24 1.09 -0.37
CA PRO A 55 18.57 2.06 -1.42
C PRO A 55 17.42 2.47 -2.33
N THR A 56 16.46 1.57 -2.57
CA THR A 56 15.32 1.82 -3.46
C THR A 56 14.09 2.38 -2.76
N ALA A 57 14.15 2.55 -1.44
CA ALA A 57 13.04 3.16 -0.72
C ALA A 57 12.89 4.64 -1.10
N PRO A 58 11.65 5.14 -1.20
CA PRO A 58 11.43 6.56 -1.43
C PRO A 58 11.95 7.39 -0.26
N LYS A 59 12.12 8.69 -0.50
CA LYS A 59 12.43 9.61 0.59
C LYS A 59 11.18 9.79 1.47
N PRO A 60 11.33 9.87 2.81
CA PRO A 60 10.21 10.18 3.67
C PRO A 60 9.60 11.55 3.34
N PRO A 61 8.27 11.71 3.52
CA PRO A 61 7.34 10.68 4.00
C PRO A 61 6.93 9.71 2.89
N TYR A 62 6.77 8.44 3.24
CA TYR A 62 6.26 7.42 2.32
C TYR A 62 5.55 6.31 3.09
N VAL A 63 4.76 5.51 2.38
CA VAL A 63 4.04 4.37 2.97
C VAL A 63 4.79 3.08 2.62
N PRO A 64 5.31 2.36 3.60
CA PRO A 64 6.01 1.09 3.37
C PRO A 64 5.05 -0.06 3.06
N GLY A 65 5.60 -1.24 2.82
CA GLY A 65 4.85 -2.47 2.66
C GLY A 65 4.96 -3.05 1.26
N PHE A 66 5.34 -4.33 1.17
CA PHE A 66 5.62 -5.02 -0.09
C PHE A 66 4.63 -6.12 -0.43
N GLU A 67 3.82 -6.57 0.53
CA GLU A 67 2.89 -7.66 0.28
C GLU A 67 1.57 -7.43 1.01
N ILE A 68 0.49 -7.77 0.32
CA ILE A 68 -0.85 -7.57 0.84
C ILE A 68 -1.73 -8.77 0.52
N ALA A 69 -2.79 -8.92 1.30
CA ALA A 69 -3.91 -9.78 0.98
C ALA A 69 -5.19 -8.98 1.22
N GLY A 70 -6.15 -9.11 0.34
CA GLY A 70 -7.38 -8.36 0.46
C GLY A 70 -8.40 -8.72 -0.59
N ILE A 71 -9.34 -7.79 -0.81
CA ILE A 71 -10.45 -7.97 -1.73
C ILE A 71 -10.39 -6.87 -2.79
N ILE A 72 -10.56 -7.23 -4.05
CA ILE A 72 -10.65 -6.25 -5.13
C ILE A 72 -11.94 -5.46 -4.94
N GLU A 73 -11.81 -4.15 -4.81
CA GLU A 73 -12.94 -3.24 -4.59
C GLU A 73 -13.33 -2.48 -5.86
N LYS A 74 -12.37 -2.14 -6.68
CA LYS A 74 -12.56 -1.41 -7.94
C LYS A 74 -11.58 -1.89 -8.99
N THR A 75 -11.96 -1.74 -10.24
CA THR A 75 -11.07 -2.00 -11.38
C THR A 75 -10.97 -0.76 -12.25
N GLY A 76 -9.88 -0.64 -13.00
CA GLY A 76 -9.62 0.52 -13.85
C GLY A 76 -10.33 0.48 -15.19
N GLU A 77 -11.04 -0.63 -15.50
CA GLU A 77 -11.73 -0.78 -16.79
C GLU A 77 -12.91 -1.75 -16.67
N ASP A 78 -13.91 -1.57 -17.52
CA ASP A 78 -15.13 -2.37 -17.47
C ASP A 78 -14.88 -3.85 -17.80
N SER A 79 -13.90 -4.14 -18.67
CA SER A 79 -13.58 -5.52 -19.08
C SER A 79 -13.12 -6.40 -17.93
N THR A 80 -12.63 -5.80 -16.84
CA THR A 80 -12.16 -6.51 -15.64
C THR A 80 -13.11 -6.36 -14.44
N LYS A 81 -14.27 -5.76 -14.65
CA LYS A 81 -15.22 -5.46 -13.56
C LYS A 81 -15.70 -6.71 -12.83
N SER A 82 -15.68 -7.87 -13.47
CA SER A 82 -16.04 -9.14 -12.84
C SER A 82 -15.06 -9.58 -11.75
N LEU A 83 -13.87 -8.96 -11.66
CA LEU A 83 -12.89 -9.25 -10.63
C LEU A 83 -13.27 -8.64 -9.28
N VAL A 84 -14.16 -7.65 -9.26
CA VAL A 84 -14.60 -7.01 -8.01
C VAL A 84 -15.18 -8.05 -7.07
N GLY A 85 -14.74 -8.04 -5.83
CA GLY A 85 -15.16 -8.99 -4.80
C GLY A 85 -14.26 -10.20 -4.65
N ARG A 86 -13.28 -10.39 -5.53
CA ARG A 86 -12.34 -11.52 -5.42
C ARG A 86 -11.31 -11.28 -4.33
N ALA A 87 -11.00 -12.35 -3.60
CA ALA A 87 -9.89 -12.36 -2.65
C ALA A 87 -8.58 -12.55 -3.42
N VAL A 88 -7.59 -11.73 -3.10
CA VAL A 88 -6.30 -11.74 -3.79
C VAL A 88 -5.14 -11.57 -2.80
N VAL A 89 -3.98 -12.05 -3.22
CA VAL A 89 -2.69 -11.68 -2.63
C VAL A 89 -1.90 -10.96 -3.70
N GLY A 90 -1.05 -10.04 -3.28
CA GLY A 90 -0.26 -9.28 -4.23
C GLY A 90 1.04 -8.77 -3.63
N LEU A 91 1.98 -8.49 -4.52
CA LEU A 91 3.19 -7.77 -4.18
C LEU A 91 2.94 -6.31 -4.52
N SER A 92 2.95 -5.46 -3.51
CA SER A 92 2.88 -4.02 -3.70
C SER A 92 4.29 -3.46 -3.61
N ARG A 93 4.66 -2.64 -4.54
CA ARG A 93 5.94 -1.95 -4.45
C ARG A 93 5.75 -0.70 -3.61
N PHE A 94 5.91 -0.86 -2.29
CA PHE A 94 5.50 0.11 -1.28
C PHE A 94 3.98 0.22 -1.19
N HIS A 95 3.49 1.04 -0.28
CA HIS A 95 2.07 1.33 -0.05
C HIS A 95 1.24 0.16 0.51
N GLY A 96 1.90 -0.89 1.01
CA GLY A 96 1.19 -2.02 1.62
C GLY A 96 0.65 -1.76 3.02
N TYR A 97 1.24 -0.81 3.77
CA TYR A 97 0.76 -0.43 5.10
C TYR A 97 -0.36 0.59 5.00
N SER A 98 -1.44 0.17 4.35
CA SER A 98 -2.59 1.01 4.08
C SER A 98 -3.86 0.19 4.11
N THR A 99 -5.01 0.86 4.19
CA THR A 99 -6.30 0.18 4.07
C THR A 99 -6.63 -0.16 2.62
N HIS A 100 -6.04 0.58 1.67
CA HIS A 100 -6.26 0.37 0.23
C HIS A 100 -4.97 0.59 -0.55
N THR A 101 -4.82 -0.12 -1.67
CA THR A 101 -3.72 0.11 -2.62
C THR A 101 -4.17 -0.26 -4.04
N ASN A 102 -3.54 0.35 -5.03
CA ASN A 102 -3.77 0.01 -6.45
C ASN A 102 -2.73 -0.96 -6.98
#